data_5fcd227a67a83c6e3afa06610e6ef9f3
#
_entry.id   5fcd227a67a83c6e3afa06610e6ef9f3
#
_cell.length_a   1.000
_cell.length_b   1.000
_cell.length_c   1.000
_cell.angle_alpha   90.00
_cell.angle_beta   90.00
_cell.angle_gamma   90.00
#
_symmetry.space_group_name_H-M   'P 1'
#
loop_
_entity.id
_entity.type
_entity.pdbx_description
1 polymer ?
#
loop_
_entity_poly.entity_id
_entity_poly.type
_entity_poly.pdbx_seq_one_letter_code
_entity_poly.pdbx_strand_id
1 'polypeptide(L)'
;MTEIKNEKLRKQAREQALQEVKRLNKYIEQSRYNFKQGRRTSAINLFSITKDGLASARYWVNEILIFSRNNPTDNELEIINLVESRVIPIKELAKELEVY
;
A
#
# COMPACT_ATOMS: atom_id res chain seq x y z
N MET A 1 -12.07 -2.45 -28.86
CA MET A 1 -12.40 -3.52 -27.89
C MET A 1 -11.32 -3.68 -26.86
N THR A 2 -10.07 -3.85 -27.28
CA THR A 2 -8.93 -3.99 -26.37
C THR A 2 -8.76 -2.76 -25.48
N GLU A 3 -9.00 -1.55 -26.02
CA GLU A 3 -8.89 -0.30 -25.28
C GLU A 3 -9.91 -0.18 -24.14
N ILE A 4 -11.15 -0.61 -24.39
CA ILE A 4 -12.22 -0.58 -23.36
C ILE A 4 -11.87 -1.52 -22.22
N LYS A 5 -11.36 -2.71 -22.52
CA LYS A 5 -10.96 -3.69 -21.52
C LYS A 5 -9.78 -3.15 -20.69
N ASN A 6 -8.80 -2.52 -21.35
CA ASN A 6 -7.64 -1.92 -20.67
C ASN A 6 -8.07 -0.78 -19.75
N GLU A 7 -9.04 0.04 -20.16
CA GLU A 7 -9.56 1.11 -19.34
C GLU A 7 -10.21 0.59 -18.05
N LYS A 8 -11.00 -0.47 -18.14
CA LYS A 8 -11.61 -1.10 -16.96
C LYS A 8 -10.57 -1.65 -16.01
N LEU A 9 -9.59 -2.37 -16.54
CA LEU A 9 -8.51 -2.95 -15.73
C LEU A 9 -7.64 -1.87 -15.10
N ARG A 10 -7.37 -0.82 -15.86
CA ARG A 10 -6.60 0.33 -15.40
C ARG A 10 -7.32 1.06 -14.26
N LYS A 11 -8.63 1.28 -14.41
CA LYS A 11 -9.47 1.88 -13.36
C LYS A 11 -9.48 1.01 -12.11
N GLN A 12 -9.64 -0.30 -12.27
CA GLN A 12 -9.62 -1.24 -11.17
C GLN A 12 -8.28 -1.17 -10.43
N ALA A 13 -7.18 -1.12 -11.16
CA ALA A 13 -5.85 -1.05 -10.55
C ALA A 13 -5.69 0.23 -9.71
N ARG A 14 -6.16 1.37 -10.22
CA ARG A 14 -6.13 2.63 -9.46
C ARG A 14 -6.94 2.53 -8.17
N GLU A 15 -8.16 2.01 -8.26
CA GLU A 15 -9.05 1.88 -7.10
C GLU A 15 -8.47 0.93 -6.06
N GLN A 16 -7.93 -0.20 -6.49
CA GLN A 16 -7.35 -1.18 -5.58
C GLN A 16 -6.10 -0.63 -4.90
N ALA A 17 -5.25 0.08 -5.63
CA ALA A 17 -4.06 0.71 -5.04
C ALA A 17 -4.45 1.69 -3.94
N LEU A 18 -5.46 2.53 -4.19
CA LEU A 18 -5.95 3.49 -3.20
C LEU A 18 -6.55 2.80 -1.97
N GLN A 19 -7.31 1.72 -2.17
CA GLN A 19 -7.86 0.95 -1.06
C GLN A 19 -6.75 0.34 -0.20
N GLU A 20 -5.71 -0.17 -0.83
CA GLU A 20 -4.58 -0.74 -0.09
C GLU A 20 -3.87 0.33 0.74
N VAL A 21 -3.71 1.54 0.22
CA VAL A 21 -3.12 2.65 0.98
C VAL A 21 -3.96 2.95 2.21
N LYS A 22 -5.28 2.98 2.09
CA LYS A 22 -6.18 3.22 3.24
C LYS A 22 -6.02 2.13 4.29
N ARG A 23 -5.94 0.88 3.86
CA ARG A 23 -5.72 -0.26 4.77
C ARG A 23 -4.36 -0.15 5.47
N LEU A 24 -3.31 0.20 4.71
CA LEU A 24 -1.97 0.37 5.27
C LEU A 24 -1.96 1.42 6.38
N ASN A 25 -2.57 2.57 6.13
CA ASN A 25 -2.63 3.63 7.12
C ASN A 25 -3.31 3.17 8.41
N LYS A 26 -4.42 2.45 8.26
CA LYS A 26 -5.18 1.91 9.39
C LYS A 26 -4.35 0.88 10.19
N TYR A 27 -3.71 -0.04 9.50
CA TYR A 27 -2.90 -1.08 10.15
C TYR A 27 -1.68 -0.49 10.85
N ILE A 28 -1.04 0.52 10.27
CA ILE A 28 0.08 1.22 10.91
C ILE A 28 -0.38 1.83 12.23
N GLU A 29 -1.51 2.55 12.22
CA GLU A 29 -2.06 3.16 13.43
C GLU A 29 -2.44 2.12 14.48
N GLN A 30 -3.10 1.03 14.08
CA GLN A 30 -3.49 -0.03 14.98
C GLN A 30 -2.29 -0.76 15.57
N SER A 31 -1.26 -1.00 14.78
CA SER A 31 -0.03 -1.62 15.26
C SER A 31 0.63 -0.75 16.33
N ARG A 32 0.77 0.54 16.05
CA ARG A 32 1.36 1.49 17.00
C ARG A 32 0.53 1.57 18.28
N TYR A 33 -0.79 1.63 18.18
CA TYR A 33 -1.69 1.68 19.32
C TYR A 33 -1.54 0.43 20.19
N ASN A 34 -1.55 -0.76 19.58
CA ASN A 34 -1.41 -2.01 20.33
C ASN A 34 -0.06 -2.08 21.04
N PHE A 35 1.00 -1.62 20.40
CA PHE A 35 2.33 -1.60 21.02
C PHE A 35 2.34 -0.71 22.25
N LYS A 36 1.75 0.49 22.17
CA LYS A 36 1.65 1.42 23.31
C LYS A 36 0.83 0.84 24.46
N GLN A 37 -0.12 -0.03 24.16
CA GLN A 37 -0.93 -0.70 25.18
C GLN A 37 -0.27 -1.97 25.74
N GLY A 38 0.97 -2.25 25.36
CA GLY A 38 1.69 -3.43 25.83
C GLY A 38 1.33 -4.72 25.09
N ARG A 39 0.53 -4.65 24.05
CA ARG A 39 0.14 -5.82 23.26
C ARG A 39 1.13 -6.03 22.11
N ARG A 40 2.35 -6.44 22.46
CA ARG A 40 3.45 -6.58 21.50
C ARG A 40 3.15 -7.58 20.39
N THR A 41 2.62 -8.75 20.72
CA THR A 41 2.30 -9.79 19.72
C THR A 41 1.30 -9.29 18.70
N SER A 42 0.21 -8.64 19.17
CA SER A 42 -0.80 -8.06 18.28
C SER A 42 -0.19 -6.98 17.38
N ALA A 43 0.69 -6.14 17.95
CA ALA A 43 1.37 -5.10 17.19
C ALA A 43 2.25 -5.69 16.09
N ILE A 44 3.02 -6.72 16.39
CA ILE A 44 3.89 -7.38 15.40
C ILE A 44 3.07 -8.06 14.32
N ASN A 45 1.96 -8.71 14.68
CA ASN A 45 1.07 -9.33 13.70
C ASN A 45 0.49 -8.29 12.74
N LEU A 46 0.06 -7.14 13.26
CA LEU A 46 -0.44 -6.04 12.43
C LEU A 46 0.67 -5.46 11.53
N PHE A 47 1.89 -5.39 12.04
CA PHE A 47 3.03 -4.98 11.23
C PHE A 47 3.27 -5.94 10.06
N SER A 48 3.18 -7.25 10.31
CA SER A 48 3.32 -8.26 9.26
C SER A 48 2.24 -8.10 8.19
N ILE A 49 0.98 -7.87 8.60
CA ILE A 49 -0.12 -7.60 7.68
C ILE A 49 0.14 -6.32 6.88
N THR A 50 0.73 -5.30 7.52
CA THR A 50 1.09 -4.05 6.86
C THR A 50 2.11 -4.29 5.75
N LYS A 51 3.13 -5.11 5.99
CA LYS A 51 4.13 -5.46 4.98
C LYS A 51 3.49 -6.17 3.79
N ASP A 52 2.58 -7.11 4.06
CA ASP A 52 1.84 -7.82 3.01
C ASP A 52 0.97 -6.85 2.22
N GLY A 53 0.36 -5.88 2.89
CA GLY A 53 -0.44 -4.85 2.26
C GLY A 53 0.38 -3.95 1.34
N LEU A 54 1.62 -3.64 1.72
CA LEU A 54 2.51 -2.88 0.84
C LEU A 54 2.83 -3.65 -0.43
N ALA A 55 3.11 -4.94 -0.30
CA ALA A 55 3.36 -5.80 -1.46
C ALA A 55 2.15 -5.83 -2.40
N SER A 56 0.94 -5.93 -1.82
CA SER A 56 -0.31 -5.89 -2.58
C SER A 56 -0.51 -4.55 -3.29
N ALA A 57 -0.24 -3.43 -2.60
CA ALA A 57 -0.34 -2.10 -3.20
C ALA A 57 0.63 -1.95 -4.37
N ARG A 58 1.85 -2.46 -4.23
CA ARG A 58 2.86 -2.44 -5.28
C ARG A 58 2.47 -3.30 -6.48
N TYR A 59 1.77 -4.40 -6.23
CA TYR A 59 1.22 -5.22 -7.32
C TYR A 59 0.28 -4.37 -8.19
N TRP A 60 -0.62 -3.61 -7.58
CA TRP A 60 -1.55 -2.78 -8.32
C TRP A 60 -0.87 -1.60 -9.02
N VAL A 61 0.18 -1.04 -8.41
CA VAL A 61 1.03 -0.02 -9.07
C VAL A 61 1.66 -0.61 -10.32
N ASN A 62 2.18 -1.82 -10.23
CA ASN A 62 2.76 -2.50 -11.39
C ASN A 62 1.73 -2.72 -12.50
N GLU A 63 0.50 -3.08 -12.13
CA GLU A 63 -0.61 -3.22 -13.09
C GLU A 63 -0.92 -1.88 -13.78
N ILE A 64 -0.91 -0.77 -13.03
CA ILE A 64 -1.08 0.57 -13.62
C ILE A 64 0.00 0.83 -14.66
N LEU A 65 1.25 0.53 -14.34
CA LEU A 65 2.37 0.75 -15.25
C LEU A 65 2.26 -0.12 -16.49
N ILE A 66 1.85 -1.38 -16.33
CA ILE A 66 1.66 -2.28 -17.47
C ILE A 66 0.55 -1.78 -18.39
N PHE A 67 -0.63 -1.48 -17.84
CA PHE A 67 -1.79 -1.05 -18.64
C PHE A 67 -1.61 0.35 -19.23
N SER A 68 -0.77 1.18 -18.64
CA SER A 68 -0.44 2.50 -19.18
C SER A 68 0.75 2.46 -20.15
N ARG A 69 1.36 1.30 -20.34
CA ARG A 69 2.57 1.12 -21.14
C ARG A 69 3.70 2.04 -20.68
N ASN A 70 3.87 2.13 -19.36
CA ASN A 70 4.85 2.98 -18.69
C ASN A 70 4.63 4.47 -18.97
N ASN A 71 3.39 4.86 -19.28
CA ASN A 71 3.03 6.25 -19.49
C ASN A 71 1.79 6.60 -18.65
N PRO A 72 1.93 6.59 -17.32
CA PRO A 72 0.81 6.88 -16.44
C PRO A 72 0.35 8.33 -16.53
N THR A 73 -0.94 8.56 -16.27
CA THR A 73 -1.49 9.90 -16.16
C THR A 73 -0.98 10.58 -14.88
N ASP A 74 -1.18 11.90 -14.77
CA ASP A 74 -0.80 12.64 -13.55
C ASP A 74 -1.50 12.06 -12.31
N ASN A 75 -2.79 11.71 -12.42
CA ASN A 75 -3.51 11.08 -11.33
C ASN A 75 -2.90 9.73 -10.95
N GLU A 76 -2.51 8.93 -11.92
CA GLU A 76 -1.86 7.65 -11.68
C GLU A 76 -0.48 7.82 -11.04
N LEU A 77 0.27 8.84 -11.45
CA LEU A 77 1.56 9.15 -10.81
C LEU A 77 1.37 9.53 -9.35
N GLU A 78 0.33 10.28 -9.02
CA GLU A 78 0.00 10.61 -7.63
C GLU A 78 -0.26 9.34 -6.81
N ILE A 79 -1.00 8.38 -7.38
CA ILE A 79 -1.29 7.11 -6.72
C ILE A 79 0.00 6.31 -6.50
N ILE A 80 0.85 6.22 -7.52
CA ILE A 80 2.13 5.52 -7.44
C ILE A 80 3.00 6.14 -6.34
N ASN A 81 3.09 7.46 -6.32
CA ASN A 81 3.89 8.18 -5.32
C ASN A 81 3.31 7.99 -3.93
N LEU A 82 1.99 7.96 -3.80
CA LEU A 82 1.32 7.74 -2.51
C LEU A 82 1.66 6.35 -1.96
N VAL A 83 1.62 5.32 -2.80
CA VAL A 83 2.01 3.96 -2.39
C VAL A 83 3.47 3.94 -1.95
N GLU A 84 4.38 4.48 -2.75
CA GLU A 84 5.81 4.48 -2.41
C GLU A 84 6.11 5.31 -1.15
N SER A 85 5.32 6.35 -0.88
CA SER A 85 5.49 7.14 0.34
C SER A 85 5.19 6.36 1.62
N ARG A 86 4.48 5.21 1.52
CA ARG A 86 4.18 4.38 2.70
C ARG A 86 5.39 3.60 3.21
N VAL A 87 6.44 3.49 2.42
CA VAL A 87 7.66 2.81 2.84
C VAL A 87 8.25 3.45 4.10
N ILE A 88 8.27 4.78 4.16
CA ILE A 88 8.87 5.50 5.31
C ILE A 88 8.12 5.24 6.62
N PRO A 89 6.77 5.43 6.69
CA PRO A 89 6.03 5.09 7.91
C PRO A 89 6.18 3.64 8.34
N ILE A 90 6.26 2.71 7.39
CA ILE A 90 6.43 1.29 7.68
C ILE A 90 7.81 1.03 8.28
N LYS A 91 8.86 1.65 7.75
CA LYS A 91 10.21 1.54 8.31
C LYS A 91 10.29 2.14 9.71
N GLU A 92 9.63 3.28 9.93
CA GLU A 92 9.57 3.91 11.25
C GLU A 92 8.86 3.01 12.25
N LEU A 93 7.75 2.38 11.83
CA LEU A 93 7.03 1.44 12.67
C LEU A 93 7.91 0.24 13.03
N ALA A 94 8.68 -0.29 12.08
CA ALA A 94 9.61 -1.39 12.34
C ALA A 94 10.59 -1.02 13.44
N LYS A 95 11.11 0.19 13.40
CA LYS A 95 12.03 0.69 14.44
C LYS A 95 11.34 0.81 15.79
N GLU A 96 10.13 1.36 15.83
CA GLU A 96 9.35 1.50 17.05
C GLU A 96 9.06 0.14 17.70
N LEU A 97 8.76 -0.87 16.89
CA LEU A 97 8.47 -2.22 17.36
C LEU A 97 9.75 -3.05 17.62
N GLU A 98 10.90 -2.51 17.24
CA GLU A 98 12.19 -3.21 17.32
C GLU A 98 12.21 -4.51 16.50
N VAL A 99 11.54 -4.50 15.35
CA VAL A 99 11.54 -5.62 14.39
C VAL A 99 12.26 -5.17 13.11
N TYR A 100 13.39 -5.76 12.84
CA TYR A 100 14.23 -5.38 11.71
C TYR A 100 14.30 -6.46 10.65
#